data_b491ef5ac06b75c2ba5fd572d42fa69d
#
_entry.id   b491ef5ac06b75c2ba5fd572d42fa69d
#
_cell.length_a   1.000
_cell.length_b   1.000
_cell.length_c   1.000
_cell.angle_alpha   90.00
_cell.angle_beta   90.00
_cell.angle_gamma   90.00
#
_symmetry.space_group_name_H-M   'P 1'
#
loop_
_entity.id
_entity.type
_entity.pdbx_description
1 polymer ?
#
loop_
_entity_poly.entity_id
_entity_poly.type
_entity_poly.pdbx_seq_one_letter_code
_entity_poly.pdbx_strand_id
1 'polypeptide(L)'
;LPFLILPLALATYFISGGFNWIFMLVVSSTAGFLFLSMFVTFGFAVAQNMNDLKRFALEQQIRLTEAYQRFVPKQLLTNLNKDSILDVQLGDQVQKEMSILFSDIRSFTSLSESMSPEENFRFVNKYLSKMGPIVRDNHGYIDKYIGDSIMALFDRSPEDAVHTSVKMLDALRLYNKERIQEGNNPILIGIGVNTGKMMLGTLGESDRMEGSVISDAVNLAARLEGLTKLYKTPLLLSEETLLKIGDSIFDTRLIDKVAVKGKENPVMVYEVLNGEYPDLRDAKISLLPKFKKGFELYQNQQFENALDLFKT
;
A
#
# COMPACT_ATOMS: atom_id res chain seq x y z
N LEU A 1 37.27 45.13 28.60
CA LEU A 1 38.51 45.89 28.25
C LEU A 1 38.21 47.11 27.35
N PRO A 2 37.44 47.07 26.24
CA PRO A 2 37.19 48.25 25.39
C PRO A 2 36.43 49.40 26.10
N PHE A 3 35.59 49.11 27.09
CA PHE A 3 34.83 50.12 27.87
C PHE A 3 35.70 50.95 28.81
N LEU A 4 36.90 50.50 29.14
CA LEU A 4 37.88 51.22 29.99
C LEU A 4 38.87 52.02 29.14
N ILE A 5 39.19 51.62 27.94
CA ILE A 5 40.19 52.26 27.07
C ILE A 5 39.65 53.59 26.55
N LEU A 6 38.39 53.69 26.19
CA LEU A 6 37.78 54.90 25.66
C LEU A 6 37.71 56.04 26.68
N PRO A 7 37.29 55.84 27.93
CA PRO A 7 37.34 56.84 28.98
C PRO A 7 38.74 57.28 29.31
N LEU A 8 39.72 56.34 29.33
CA LEU A 8 41.12 56.65 29.65
C LEU A 8 41.76 57.48 28.51
N ALA A 9 41.47 57.16 27.27
CA ALA A 9 41.93 57.90 26.10
C ALA A 9 41.30 59.29 26.00
N LEU A 10 40.06 59.45 26.36
CA LEU A 10 39.37 60.75 26.48
C LEU A 10 39.96 61.57 27.62
N ALA A 11 40.24 61.01 28.78
CA ALA A 11 40.89 61.72 29.90
C ALA A 11 42.27 62.19 29.52
N THR A 12 43.10 61.39 28.81
CA THR A 12 44.45 61.83 28.36
C THR A 12 44.34 62.90 27.29
N TYR A 13 43.35 62.90 26.42
CA TYR A 13 43.09 64.00 25.45
C TYR A 13 42.77 65.35 26.13
N PHE A 14 41.91 65.31 27.14
CA PHE A 14 41.57 66.53 27.89
C PHE A 14 42.71 67.06 28.74
N ILE A 15 43.62 66.23 29.24
CA ILE A 15 44.76 66.61 30.07
C ILE A 15 45.92 67.14 29.26
N SER A 16 46.11 66.68 28.02
CA SER A 16 47.29 67.05 27.17
C SER A 16 47.13 68.25 26.26
N GLY A 17 45.89 68.83 26.17
CA GLY A 17 45.63 70.07 25.43
C GLY A 17 46.02 70.08 23.93
N GLY A 18 46.29 68.92 23.32
CA GLY A 18 46.75 68.78 21.93
C GLY A 18 46.21 67.58 21.14
N PHE A 19 46.28 67.65 19.80
CA PHE A 19 45.90 66.59 18.89
C PHE A 19 46.83 65.40 19.05
N ASN A 20 46.37 64.36 19.78
CA ASN A 20 47.18 63.17 20.05
C ASN A 20 46.89 62.10 18.99
N TRP A 21 47.80 61.91 18.05
CA TRP A 21 47.67 60.94 16.97
C TRP A 21 47.51 59.48 17.50
N ILE A 22 48.05 59.15 18.69
CA ILE A 22 47.89 57.87 19.37
C ILE A 22 46.42 57.68 19.77
N PHE A 23 45.77 58.71 20.28
CA PHE A 23 44.35 58.68 20.60
C PHE A 23 43.51 58.34 19.35
N MET A 24 43.76 59.03 18.23
CA MET A 24 43.06 58.77 16.96
C MET A 24 43.32 57.37 16.43
N LEU A 25 44.50 56.84 16.58
CA LEU A 25 44.88 55.48 16.16
C LEU A 25 44.20 54.41 17.02
N VAL A 26 44.10 54.62 18.31
CA VAL A 26 43.40 53.71 19.25
C VAL A 26 41.90 53.75 18.99
N VAL A 27 41.31 54.93 18.82
CA VAL A 27 39.86 55.09 18.54
C VAL A 27 39.54 54.46 17.18
N SER A 28 40.32 54.69 16.16
CA SER A 28 40.16 54.12 14.81
C SER A 28 40.30 52.58 14.83
N SER A 29 41.30 52.06 15.55
CA SER A 29 41.48 50.61 15.65
C SER A 29 40.39 49.89 16.45
N THR A 30 39.91 50.50 17.53
CA THR A 30 38.82 49.95 18.33
C THR A 30 37.48 50.00 17.58
N ALA A 31 37.22 51.10 16.87
CA ALA A 31 36.03 51.26 16.03
C ALA A 31 36.04 50.22 14.88
N GLY A 32 37.17 50.04 14.23
CA GLY A 32 37.36 49.03 13.19
C GLY A 32 37.16 47.60 13.71
N PHE A 33 37.69 47.26 14.89
CA PHE A 33 37.49 46.00 15.53
C PHE A 33 36.03 45.73 15.91
N LEU A 34 35.34 46.73 16.47
CA LEU A 34 33.92 46.64 16.79
C LEU A 34 33.05 46.44 15.54
N PHE A 35 33.37 47.18 14.46
CA PHE A 35 32.68 47.01 13.19
C PHE A 35 32.87 45.60 12.58
N LEU A 36 34.11 45.09 12.58
CA LEU A 36 34.40 43.76 12.11
C LEU A 36 33.69 42.68 12.95
N SER A 37 33.74 42.82 14.28
CA SER A 37 33.04 41.91 15.20
C SER A 37 31.51 41.92 14.95
N MET A 38 30.92 43.10 14.74
CA MET A 38 29.50 43.23 14.43
C MET A 38 29.15 42.60 13.08
N PHE A 39 30.02 42.78 12.09
CA PHE A 39 29.83 42.17 10.77
C PHE A 39 29.90 40.65 10.79
N VAL A 40 30.88 40.12 11.54
CA VAL A 40 31.05 38.67 11.71
C VAL A 40 29.85 38.07 12.47
N THR A 41 29.41 38.68 13.56
CA THR A 41 28.23 38.20 14.34
C THR A 41 26.96 38.31 13.53
N PHE A 42 26.77 39.36 12.76
CA PHE A 42 25.63 39.50 11.84
C PHE A 42 25.67 38.43 10.74
N GLY A 43 26.83 38.22 10.12
CA GLY A 43 27.00 37.17 9.10
C GLY A 43 26.70 35.76 9.66
N PHE A 44 27.15 35.48 10.88
CA PHE A 44 26.87 34.22 11.57
C PHE A 44 25.36 34.06 11.89
N ALA A 45 24.70 35.11 12.38
CA ALA A 45 23.28 35.12 12.65
C ALA A 45 22.45 34.90 11.37
N VAL A 46 22.83 35.55 10.27
CA VAL A 46 22.19 35.34 8.96
C VAL A 46 22.40 33.91 8.48
N ALA A 47 23.62 33.35 8.60
CA ALA A 47 23.89 31.98 8.22
C ALA A 47 23.10 30.96 9.05
N GLN A 48 22.95 31.17 10.36
CA GLN A 48 22.12 30.35 11.22
C GLN A 48 20.64 30.42 10.80
N ASN A 49 20.12 31.64 10.61
CA ASN A 49 18.73 31.82 10.20
C ASN A 49 18.45 31.14 8.84
N MET A 50 19.39 31.25 7.89
CA MET A 50 19.30 30.55 6.60
C MET A 50 19.27 29.01 6.77
N ASN A 51 20.07 28.47 7.67
CA ASN A 51 20.08 27.04 7.97
C ASN A 51 18.76 26.58 8.63
N ASP A 52 18.24 27.37 9.55
CA ASP A 52 16.98 27.06 10.22
C ASP A 52 15.80 27.12 9.23
N LEU A 53 15.78 28.10 8.32
CA LEU A 53 14.79 28.17 7.24
C LEU A 53 14.87 26.97 6.30
N LYS A 54 16.09 26.57 5.93
CA LYS A 54 16.27 25.35 5.08
C LYS A 54 15.79 24.09 5.78
N ARG A 55 16.12 23.92 7.06
CA ARG A 55 15.64 22.77 7.87
C ARG A 55 14.11 22.77 7.95
N PHE A 56 13.51 23.91 8.25
CA PHE A 56 12.05 24.04 8.32
C PHE A 56 11.39 23.70 6.96
N ALA A 57 11.93 24.23 5.85
CA ALA A 57 11.41 23.94 4.52
C ALA A 57 11.53 22.44 4.17
N LEU A 58 12.65 21.79 4.51
CA LEU A 58 12.86 20.37 4.31
C LEU A 58 11.87 19.52 5.15
N GLU A 59 11.69 19.90 6.43
CA GLU A 59 10.71 19.21 7.30
C GLU A 59 9.28 19.33 6.75
N GLN A 60 8.89 20.50 6.26
CA GLN A 60 7.58 20.69 5.63
C GLN A 60 7.44 19.83 4.36
N GLN A 61 8.48 19.75 3.54
CA GLN A 61 8.48 18.93 2.34
C GLN A 61 8.35 17.45 2.68
N ILE A 62 9.07 16.95 3.70
CA ILE A 62 8.96 15.56 4.18
C ILE A 62 7.55 15.28 4.66
N ARG A 63 6.98 16.14 5.52
CA ARG A 63 5.61 15.97 6.03
C ARG A 63 4.57 15.95 4.91
N LEU A 64 4.72 16.82 3.92
CA LEU A 64 3.82 16.85 2.77
C LEU A 64 3.95 15.57 1.95
N THR A 65 5.18 15.09 1.74
CA THR A 65 5.46 13.83 1.03
C THR A 65 4.82 12.64 1.75
N GLU A 66 4.99 12.52 3.06
CA GLU A 66 4.36 11.49 3.87
C GLU A 66 2.82 11.57 3.85
N ALA A 67 2.28 12.78 3.79
CA ALA A 67 0.84 12.98 3.75
C ALA A 67 0.22 12.50 2.43
N TYR A 68 0.78 12.89 1.29
CA TYR A 68 0.21 12.46 0.00
C TYR A 68 0.45 10.97 -0.28
N GLN A 69 1.53 10.36 0.25
CA GLN A 69 1.78 8.92 0.10
C GLN A 69 0.71 8.02 0.75
N ARG A 70 -0.10 8.57 1.65
CA ARG A 70 -1.27 7.87 2.20
C ARG A 70 -2.42 7.76 1.19
N PHE A 71 -2.45 8.61 0.17
CA PHE A 71 -3.50 8.65 -0.86
C PHE A 71 -3.00 8.11 -2.21
N VAL A 72 -1.71 8.27 -2.50
CA VAL A 72 -1.10 7.81 -3.74
C VAL A 72 0.02 6.83 -3.40
N PRO A 73 -0.12 5.54 -3.75
CA PRO A 73 0.92 4.55 -3.46
C PRO A 73 2.25 4.92 -4.13
N LYS A 74 3.35 4.85 -3.37
CA LYS A 74 4.70 5.12 -3.90
C LYS A 74 5.04 4.22 -5.09
N GLN A 75 4.54 2.99 -5.07
CA GLN A 75 4.75 2.01 -6.14
C GLN A 75 4.15 2.45 -7.48
N LEU A 76 3.08 3.25 -7.46
CA LEU A 76 2.54 3.85 -8.68
C LEU A 76 3.59 4.74 -9.36
N LEU A 77 4.22 5.64 -8.59
CA LEU A 77 5.28 6.53 -9.11
C LEU A 77 6.47 5.71 -9.65
N THR A 78 6.92 4.73 -8.88
CA THR A 78 8.01 3.83 -9.30
C THR A 78 7.68 3.10 -10.60
N ASN A 79 6.46 2.57 -10.74
CA ASN A 79 6.02 1.86 -11.93
C ASN A 79 5.88 2.79 -13.16
N LEU A 80 5.52 4.06 -12.94
CA LEU A 80 5.48 5.08 -14.00
C LEU A 80 6.85 5.70 -14.31
N ASN A 81 7.93 5.26 -13.64
CA ASN A 81 9.28 5.84 -13.73
C ASN A 81 9.29 7.35 -13.41
N LYS A 82 8.55 7.74 -12.37
CA LYS A 82 8.49 9.12 -11.87
C LYS A 82 9.15 9.21 -10.49
N ASP A 83 9.98 10.22 -10.28
CA ASP A 83 10.64 10.47 -9.00
C ASP A 83 9.73 11.20 -8.01
N SER A 84 8.83 12.03 -8.53
CA SER A 84 7.91 12.86 -7.74
C SER A 84 6.49 12.82 -8.28
N ILE A 85 5.52 13.06 -7.40
CA ILE A 85 4.12 13.28 -7.78
C ILE A 85 3.96 14.51 -8.69
N LEU A 86 4.89 15.47 -8.59
CA LEU A 86 4.91 16.67 -9.42
C LEU A 86 5.25 16.39 -10.89
N ASP A 87 5.87 15.23 -11.17
CA ASP A 87 6.27 14.82 -12.52
C ASP A 87 5.16 14.02 -13.22
N VAL A 88 4.09 13.68 -12.48
CA VAL A 88 2.97 12.89 -13.00
C VAL A 88 2.05 13.77 -13.84
N GLN A 89 1.74 13.30 -15.04
CA GLN A 89 0.85 13.98 -15.98
C GLN A 89 -0.35 13.10 -16.31
N LEU A 90 -1.44 13.74 -16.70
CA LEU A 90 -2.63 13.04 -17.18
C LEU A 90 -2.27 12.21 -18.42
N GLY A 91 -2.65 10.92 -18.40
CA GLY A 91 -2.36 9.98 -19.47
C GLY A 91 -0.98 9.31 -19.39
N ASP A 92 -0.16 9.59 -18.37
CA ASP A 92 1.02 8.78 -18.10
C ASP A 92 0.59 7.32 -17.91
N GLN A 93 1.23 6.41 -18.62
CA GLN A 93 0.85 5.00 -18.59
C GLN A 93 2.02 4.06 -18.86
N VAL A 94 1.94 2.87 -18.31
CA VAL A 94 2.90 1.79 -18.54
C VAL A 94 2.16 0.45 -18.59
N GLN A 95 2.53 -0.38 -19.56
CA GLN A 95 2.06 -1.77 -19.60
C GLN A 95 3.00 -2.64 -18.76
N LYS A 96 2.43 -3.36 -17.80
CA LYS A 96 3.19 -4.27 -16.94
C LYS A 96 2.40 -5.55 -16.70
N GLU A 97 3.11 -6.67 -16.53
CA GLU A 97 2.50 -7.89 -16.05
C GLU A 97 2.57 -7.89 -14.53
N MET A 98 1.43 -8.09 -13.88
CA MET A 98 1.29 -8.04 -12.42
C MET A 98 0.23 -9.03 -11.96
N SER A 99 0.27 -9.38 -10.68
CA SER A 99 -0.84 -10.10 -10.05
C SER A 99 -1.75 -9.14 -9.32
N ILE A 100 -3.05 -9.40 -9.40
CA ILE A 100 -4.11 -8.62 -8.77
C ILE A 100 -4.82 -9.50 -7.78
N LEU A 101 -5.03 -8.97 -6.60
CA LEU A 101 -5.82 -9.57 -5.54
C LEU A 101 -7.04 -8.69 -5.26
N PHE A 102 -8.23 -9.27 -5.34
CA PHE A 102 -9.45 -8.71 -4.77
C PHE A 102 -9.84 -9.49 -3.53
N SER A 103 -10.20 -8.78 -2.47
CA SER A 103 -10.74 -9.38 -1.24
C SER A 103 -11.97 -8.60 -0.81
N ASP A 104 -13.04 -9.30 -0.42
CA ASP A 104 -14.30 -8.70 0.01
C ASP A 104 -14.90 -9.43 1.22
N ILE A 105 -15.62 -8.70 2.10
CA ILE A 105 -16.28 -9.30 3.26
C ILE A 105 -17.61 -9.91 2.84
N ARG A 106 -17.80 -11.16 3.19
CA ARG A 106 -19.04 -11.88 2.90
C ARG A 106 -20.25 -11.23 3.59
N SER A 107 -21.29 -10.96 2.78
CA SER A 107 -22.54 -10.40 3.26
C SER A 107 -22.37 -9.08 4.01
N PHE A 108 -21.38 -8.27 3.63
CA PHE A 108 -21.09 -6.99 4.27
C PHE A 108 -22.30 -6.05 4.26
N THR A 109 -23.06 -5.98 3.17
CA THR A 109 -24.30 -5.16 3.08
C THR A 109 -25.24 -5.46 4.23
N SER A 110 -25.55 -6.74 4.47
CA SER A 110 -26.44 -7.13 5.58
C SER A 110 -25.81 -6.87 6.95
N LEU A 111 -24.48 -6.99 7.07
CA LEU A 111 -23.77 -6.67 8.29
C LEU A 111 -23.81 -5.16 8.57
N SER A 112 -23.58 -4.33 7.56
CA SER A 112 -23.58 -2.87 7.68
C SER A 112 -24.96 -2.28 8.01
N GLU A 113 -26.04 -2.89 7.51
CA GLU A 113 -27.42 -2.49 7.83
C GLU A 113 -27.75 -2.63 9.34
N SER A 114 -27.03 -3.46 10.08
CA SER A 114 -27.18 -3.64 11.53
C SER A 114 -26.38 -2.66 12.37
N MET A 115 -25.58 -1.78 11.76
CA MET A 115 -24.66 -0.84 12.40
C MET A 115 -25.08 0.62 12.15
N SER A 116 -24.75 1.50 13.09
CA SER A 116 -24.77 2.94 12.80
C SER A 116 -23.67 3.30 11.79
N PRO A 117 -23.78 4.44 11.08
CA PRO A 117 -22.73 4.87 10.13
C PRO A 117 -21.35 4.95 10.78
N GLU A 118 -21.26 5.44 12.01
CA GLU A 118 -20.01 5.56 12.76
C GLU A 118 -19.43 4.19 13.15
N GLU A 119 -20.29 3.26 13.57
CA GLU A 119 -19.87 1.88 13.87
C GLU A 119 -19.39 1.16 12.64
N ASN A 120 -20.10 1.30 11.52
CA ASN A 120 -19.70 0.73 10.23
C ASN A 120 -18.32 1.27 9.80
N PHE A 121 -18.11 2.59 9.86
CA PHE A 121 -16.84 3.20 9.52
C PHE A 121 -15.69 2.70 10.41
N ARG A 122 -15.94 2.56 11.71
CA ARG A 122 -14.98 2.03 12.70
C ARG A 122 -14.67 0.56 12.42
N PHE A 123 -15.70 -0.24 12.12
CA PHE A 123 -15.53 -1.64 11.79
C PHE A 123 -14.67 -1.84 10.54
N VAL A 124 -15.00 -1.14 9.43
CA VAL A 124 -14.23 -1.23 8.18
C VAL A 124 -12.77 -0.82 8.43
N ASN A 125 -12.53 0.31 9.11
CA ASN A 125 -11.18 0.75 9.40
C ASN A 125 -10.41 -0.25 10.30
N LYS A 126 -11.06 -0.88 11.29
CA LYS A 126 -10.45 -1.92 12.15
C LYS A 126 -10.06 -3.15 11.30
N TYR A 127 -10.90 -3.57 10.37
CA TYR A 127 -10.62 -4.66 9.43
C TYR A 127 -9.46 -4.30 8.49
N LEU A 128 -9.54 -3.17 7.80
CA LEU A 128 -8.51 -2.73 6.86
C LEU A 128 -7.14 -2.52 7.52
N SER A 129 -7.13 -2.03 8.78
CA SER A 129 -5.89 -1.86 9.55
C SER A 129 -5.18 -3.19 9.88
N LYS A 130 -5.90 -4.31 9.90
CA LYS A 130 -5.34 -5.65 10.06
C LYS A 130 -4.87 -6.26 8.74
N MET A 131 -5.59 -6.02 7.65
CA MET A 131 -5.31 -6.62 6.34
C MET A 131 -4.25 -5.86 5.53
N GLY A 132 -4.27 -4.53 5.60
CA GLY A 132 -3.37 -3.68 4.81
C GLY A 132 -1.88 -3.91 5.05
N PRO A 133 -1.40 -4.05 6.31
CA PRO A 133 -0.01 -4.40 6.58
C PRO A 133 0.43 -5.71 5.92
N ILE A 134 -0.44 -6.74 5.93
CA ILE A 134 -0.12 -8.05 5.34
C ILE A 134 0.18 -7.93 3.85
N VAL A 135 -0.58 -7.10 3.13
CA VAL A 135 -0.31 -6.83 1.70
C VAL A 135 1.07 -6.21 1.53
N ARG A 136 1.40 -5.17 2.32
CA ARG A 136 2.68 -4.46 2.20
C ARG A 136 3.88 -5.30 2.62
N ASP A 137 3.73 -6.10 3.67
CA ASP A 137 4.80 -6.96 4.20
C ASP A 137 5.14 -8.12 3.26
N ASN A 138 4.25 -8.42 2.29
CA ASN A 138 4.46 -9.43 1.27
C ASN A 138 4.62 -8.82 -0.13
N HIS A 139 5.29 -7.67 -0.23
CA HIS A 139 5.69 -6.99 -1.46
C HIS A 139 4.54 -6.51 -2.35
N GLY A 140 3.30 -6.50 -1.84
CA GLY A 140 2.16 -5.91 -2.51
C GLY A 140 1.95 -4.45 -2.11
N TYR A 141 1.13 -3.76 -2.86
CA TYR A 141 0.60 -2.47 -2.46
C TYR A 141 -0.90 -2.40 -2.75
N ILE A 142 -1.59 -1.61 -1.94
CA ILE A 142 -3.02 -1.41 -2.10
C ILE A 142 -3.21 -0.33 -3.16
N ASP A 143 -3.92 -0.67 -4.23
CA ASP A 143 -4.31 0.29 -5.25
C ASP A 143 -5.44 1.17 -4.72
N LYS A 144 -6.50 0.53 -4.24
CA LYS A 144 -7.62 1.23 -3.62
C LYS A 144 -8.44 0.34 -2.69
N TYR A 145 -9.19 0.99 -1.83
CA TYR A 145 -10.28 0.40 -1.06
C TYR A 145 -11.61 0.74 -1.74
N ILE A 146 -12.48 -0.23 -1.90
CA ILE A 146 -13.81 -0.07 -2.49
C ILE A 146 -14.82 -0.52 -1.44
N GLY A 147 -15.23 0.40 -0.54
CA GLY A 147 -15.98 0.03 0.66
C GLY A 147 -15.16 -0.85 1.59
N ASP A 148 -15.60 -2.09 1.79
CA ASP A 148 -14.92 -3.13 2.56
C ASP A 148 -13.96 -3.98 1.71
N SER A 149 -14.00 -3.81 0.38
CA SER A 149 -13.14 -4.54 -0.55
C SER A 149 -11.74 -3.94 -0.61
N ILE A 150 -10.75 -4.80 -0.76
CA ILE A 150 -9.35 -4.45 -0.97
C ILE A 150 -8.96 -4.84 -2.39
N MET A 151 -8.45 -3.89 -3.17
CA MET A 151 -7.76 -4.16 -4.42
C MET A 151 -6.26 -3.96 -4.21
N ALA A 152 -5.47 -5.02 -4.35
CA ALA A 152 -4.03 -4.99 -4.18
C ALA A 152 -3.31 -5.51 -5.42
N LEU A 153 -2.11 -4.97 -5.65
CA LEU A 153 -1.27 -5.26 -6.80
C LEU A 153 0.09 -5.78 -6.34
N PHE A 154 0.62 -6.74 -7.10
CA PHE A 154 1.92 -7.38 -6.87
C PHE A 154 2.69 -7.39 -8.18
N ASP A 155 3.78 -6.66 -8.23
CA ASP A 155 4.58 -6.46 -9.44
C ASP A 155 5.91 -7.24 -9.43
N ARG A 156 6.17 -8.00 -8.37
CA ARG A 156 7.39 -8.77 -8.16
C ARG A 156 7.21 -10.23 -8.52
N SER A 157 6.26 -10.91 -7.87
CA SER A 157 6.00 -12.34 -8.08
C SER A 157 4.53 -12.68 -7.86
N PRO A 158 3.94 -13.59 -8.68
CA PRO A 158 2.60 -14.12 -8.43
C PRO A 158 2.46 -14.87 -7.10
N GLU A 159 3.54 -15.51 -6.62
CA GLU A 159 3.54 -16.18 -5.32
C GLU A 159 3.29 -15.21 -4.18
N ASP A 160 3.77 -13.97 -4.27
CA ASP A 160 3.55 -12.95 -3.25
C ASP A 160 2.04 -12.68 -3.05
N ALA A 161 1.26 -12.67 -4.14
CA ALA A 161 -0.19 -12.48 -4.08
C ALA A 161 -0.90 -13.68 -3.41
N VAL A 162 -0.49 -14.91 -3.74
CA VAL A 162 -1.07 -16.12 -3.15
C VAL A 162 -0.69 -16.25 -1.67
N HIS A 163 0.57 -16.01 -1.33
CA HIS A 163 1.04 -15.96 0.06
C HIS A 163 0.30 -14.92 0.89
N THR A 164 0.13 -13.71 0.34
CA THR A 164 -0.65 -12.65 0.98
C THR A 164 -2.06 -13.12 1.26
N SER A 165 -2.71 -13.76 0.28
CA SER A 165 -4.07 -14.28 0.42
C SER A 165 -4.20 -15.27 1.57
N VAL A 166 -3.28 -16.23 1.68
CA VAL A 166 -3.26 -17.21 2.77
C VAL A 166 -3.05 -16.53 4.12
N LYS A 167 -2.08 -15.61 4.22
CA LYS A 167 -1.82 -14.84 5.46
C LYS A 167 -2.99 -13.94 5.86
N MET A 168 -3.72 -13.37 4.90
CA MET A 168 -4.94 -12.60 5.20
C MET A 168 -6.01 -13.50 5.82
N LEU A 169 -6.20 -14.72 5.33
CA LEU A 169 -7.13 -15.70 5.89
C LEU A 169 -6.71 -16.13 7.29
N ASP A 170 -5.41 -16.35 7.53
CA ASP A 170 -4.89 -16.67 8.86
C ASP A 170 -5.10 -15.51 9.86
N ALA A 171 -4.81 -14.29 9.43
CA ALA A 171 -5.05 -13.10 10.25
C ALA A 171 -6.55 -12.89 10.55
N LEU A 172 -7.42 -13.20 9.57
CA LEU A 172 -8.86 -13.18 9.76
C LEU A 172 -9.32 -14.17 10.83
N ARG A 173 -8.74 -15.36 10.88
CA ARG A 173 -9.03 -16.35 11.94
C ARG A 173 -8.70 -15.80 13.32
N LEU A 174 -7.57 -15.11 13.46
CA LEU A 174 -7.19 -14.46 14.72
C LEU A 174 -8.14 -13.30 15.05
N TYR A 175 -8.46 -12.48 14.07
CA TYR A 175 -9.41 -11.39 14.25
C TYR A 175 -10.81 -11.87 14.64
N ASN A 176 -11.26 -12.98 14.07
CA ASN A 176 -12.54 -13.59 14.44
C ASN A 176 -12.56 -14.11 15.88
N LYS A 177 -11.44 -14.60 16.42
CA LYS A 177 -11.33 -14.94 17.84
C LYS A 177 -11.51 -13.71 18.73
N GLU A 178 -10.88 -12.59 18.37
CA GLU A 178 -11.09 -11.30 19.08
C GLU A 178 -12.55 -10.85 18.99
N ARG A 179 -13.17 -10.91 17.81
CA ARG A 179 -14.57 -10.54 17.60
C ARG A 179 -15.53 -11.35 18.47
N ILE A 180 -15.34 -12.66 18.54
CA ILE A 180 -16.18 -13.56 19.37
C ILE A 180 -16.02 -13.21 20.86
N GLN A 181 -14.80 -12.91 21.32
CA GLN A 181 -14.57 -12.47 22.70
C GLN A 181 -15.24 -11.13 23.02
N GLU A 182 -15.35 -10.24 22.02
CA GLU A 182 -16.08 -8.96 22.11
C GLU A 182 -17.59 -9.12 21.94
N GLY A 183 -18.13 -10.36 21.80
CA GLY A 183 -19.56 -10.64 21.60
C GLY A 183 -20.07 -10.41 20.16
N ASN A 184 -19.16 -10.25 19.20
CA ASN A 184 -19.51 -10.03 17.80
C ASN A 184 -19.47 -11.33 17.00
N ASN A 185 -20.28 -11.41 15.94
CA ASN A 185 -20.24 -12.53 15.01
C ASN A 185 -18.91 -12.56 14.21
N PRO A 186 -18.37 -13.76 13.92
CA PRO A 186 -17.23 -13.89 13.02
C PRO A 186 -17.61 -13.44 11.61
N ILE A 187 -16.62 -12.94 10.86
CA ILE A 187 -16.79 -12.56 9.45
C ILE A 187 -15.99 -13.51 8.57
N LEU A 188 -16.41 -13.61 7.33
CA LEU A 188 -15.71 -14.36 6.28
C LEU A 188 -15.31 -13.40 5.16
N ILE A 189 -14.22 -13.71 4.47
CA ILE A 189 -13.82 -13.00 3.25
C ILE A 189 -13.71 -13.96 2.08
N GLY A 190 -13.91 -13.43 0.87
CA GLY A 190 -13.56 -14.08 -0.38
C GLY A 190 -12.33 -13.40 -0.97
N ILE A 191 -11.44 -14.17 -1.54
CA ILE A 191 -10.24 -13.65 -2.21
C ILE A 191 -10.14 -14.24 -3.61
N GLY A 192 -9.99 -13.38 -4.61
CA GLY A 192 -9.73 -13.75 -6.00
C GLY A 192 -8.37 -13.22 -6.45
N VAL A 193 -7.52 -14.09 -7.01
CA VAL A 193 -6.19 -13.73 -7.51
C VAL A 193 -6.09 -14.05 -8.99
N ASN A 194 -5.61 -13.09 -9.76
CA ASN A 194 -5.31 -13.28 -11.18
C ASN A 194 -4.00 -12.59 -11.56
N THR A 195 -3.27 -13.17 -12.48
CA THR A 195 -2.03 -12.60 -13.04
C THR A 195 -2.22 -12.32 -14.51
N GLY A 196 -1.73 -11.17 -14.98
CA GLY A 196 -1.83 -10.83 -16.39
C GLY A 196 -1.25 -9.47 -16.73
N LYS A 197 -1.23 -9.16 -18.02
CA LYS A 197 -0.83 -7.84 -18.51
C LYS A 197 -1.92 -6.81 -18.22
N MET A 198 -1.51 -5.67 -17.71
CA MET A 198 -2.40 -4.55 -17.42
C MET A 198 -1.76 -3.23 -17.77
N MET A 199 -2.58 -2.22 -17.99
CA MET A 199 -2.17 -0.84 -18.17
C MET A 199 -2.32 -0.13 -16.85
N LEU A 200 -1.21 0.29 -16.26
CA LEU A 200 -1.14 1.14 -15.07
C LEU A 200 -0.95 2.57 -15.54
N GLY A 201 -1.69 3.52 -15.00
CA GLY A 201 -1.55 4.91 -15.43
C GLY A 201 -2.43 5.87 -14.66
N THR A 202 -2.43 7.12 -15.14
CA THR A 202 -3.25 8.19 -14.59
C THR A 202 -4.46 8.45 -15.45
N LEU A 203 -5.63 8.41 -14.83
CA LEU A 203 -6.94 8.68 -15.43
C LEU A 203 -7.58 9.89 -14.81
N GLY A 204 -8.44 10.53 -15.56
CA GLY A 204 -9.25 11.65 -15.06
C GLY A 204 -9.16 12.86 -15.98
N GLU A 205 -9.11 14.04 -15.38
CA GLU A 205 -9.04 15.33 -16.04
C GLU A 205 -8.06 16.26 -15.29
N SER A 206 -7.85 17.49 -15.78
CA SER A 206 -6.82 18.39 -15.26
C SER A 206 -6.93 18.69 -13.77
N ASP A 207 -8.15 18.76 -13.24
CA ASP A 207 -8.40 19.14 -11.83
C ASP A 207 -8.48 17.92 -10.90
N ARG A 208 -8.66 16.72 -11.47
CA ARG A 208 -8.73 15.47 -10.72
C ARG A 208 -8.15 14.29 -11.51
N MET A 209 -7.02 13.82 -11.04
CA MET A 209 -6.37 12.59 -11.56
C MET A 209 -6.40 11.49 -10.50
N GLU A 210 -6.54 10.25 -10.95
CA GLU A 210 -6.45 9.06 -10.13
C GLU A 210 -5.48 8.06 -10.77
N GLY A 211 -4.58 7.49 -9.97
CA GLY A 211 -3.81 6.33 -10.38
C GLY A 211 -4.72 5.11 -10.48
N SER A 212 -4.68 4.39 -11.58
CA SER A 212 -5.56 3.24 -11.78
C SER A 212 -4.94 2.21 -12.72
N VAL A 213 -5.47 0.99 -12.66
CA VAL A 213 -5.16 -0.09 -13.58
C VAL A 213 -6.37 -0.45 -14.42
N ILE A 214 -6.15 -0.61 -15.72
CA ILE A 214 -7.17 -1.06 -16.66
C ILE A 214 -6.69 -2.34 -17.33
N SER A 215 -7.49 -3.40 -17.23
CA SER A 215 -7.24 -4.65 -17.95
C SER A 215 -8.39 -5.63 -17.77
N ASP A 216 -8.56 -6.54 -18.71
CA ASP A 216 -9.40 -7.73 -18.52
C ASP A 216 -8.90 -8.61 -17.36
N ALA A 217 -7.59 -8.54 -17.03
CA ALA A 217 -7.02 -9.25 -15.90
C ALA A 217 -7.57 -8.74 -14.55
N VAL A 218 -7.85 -7.43 -14.44
CA VAL A 218 -8.50 -6.82 -13.26
C VAL A 218 -9.92 -7.35 -13.10
N ASN A 219 -10.68 -7.33 -14.19
CA ASN A 219 -12.07 -7.81 -14.20
C ASN A 219 -12.15 -9.31 -13.84
N LEU A 220 -11.18 -10.11 -14.29
CA LEU A 220 -11.13 -11.53 -13.96
C LEU A 220 -10.87 -11.74 -12.46
N ALA A 221 -9.92 -11.02 -11.86
CA ALA A 221 -9.64 -11.12 -10.43
C ALA A 221 -10.87 -10.78 -9.56
N ALA A 222 -11.57 -9.69 -9.89
CA ALA A 222 -12.81 -9.30 -9.22
C ALA A 222 -13.90 -10.39 -9.37
N ARG A 223 -14.00 -11.01 -10.57
CA ARG A 223 -14.95 -12.10 -10.79
C ARG A 223 -14.58 -13.35 -10.00
N LEU A 224 -13.30 -13.70 -9.90
CA LEU A 224 -12.84 -14.82 -9.08
C LEU A 224 -13.20 -14.60 -7.62
N GLU A 225 -13.01 -13.39 -7.10
CA GLU A 225 -13.48 -13.05 -5.75
C GLU A 225 -14.98 -13.38 -5.61
N GLY A 226 -15.83 -12.85 -6.48
CA GLY A 226 -17.29 -13.12 -6.44
C GLY A 226 -17.65 -14.59 -6.53
N LEU A 227 -16.92 -15.40 -7.33
CA LEU A 227 -17.11 -16.85 -7.46
C LEU A 227 -16.78 -17.61 -6.18
N THR A 228 -15.95 -17.07 -5.30
CA THR A 228 -15.65 -17.69 -4.00
C THR A 228 -16.92 -17.91 -3.17
N LYS A 229 -17.96 -17.06 -3.33
CA LYS A 229 -19.26 -17.22 -2.70
C LYS A 229 -20.04 -18.42 -3.27
N LEU A 230 -20.02 -18.59 -4.58
CA LEU A 230 -20.71 -19.66 -5.28
C LEU A 230 -20.10 -21.03 -4.90
N TYR A 231 -18.78 -21.14 -4.95
CA TYR A 231 -18.07 -22.39 -4.67
C TYR A 231 -17.81 -22.63 -3.19
N LYS A 232 -18.21 -21.70 -2.31
CA LYS A 232 -18.01 -21.78 -0.85
C LYS A 232 -16.55 -22.03 -0.46
N THR A 233 -15.64 -21.37 -1.15
CA THR A 233 -14.19 -21.44 -0.90
C THR A 233 -13.65 -20.03 -0.61
N PRO A 234 -12.68 -19.88 0.29
CA PRO A 234 -12.19 -18.55 0.65
C PRO A 234 -11.24 -17.95 -0.38
N LEU A 235 -10.56 -18.76 -1.20
CA LEU A 235 -9.50 -18.31 -2.09
C LEU A 235 -9.55 -19.03 -3.43
N LEU A 236 -9.71 -18.26 -4.49
CA LEU A 236 -9.65 -18.71 -5.88
C LEU A 236 -8.56 -17.99 -6.65
N LEU A 237 -7.93 -18.72 -7.57
CA LEU A 237 -6.98 -18.18 -8.53
C LEU A 237 -7.28 -18.66 -9.95
N SER A 238 -6.80 -17.92 -10.94
CA SER A 238 -6.87 -18.30 -12.34
C SER A 238 -5.78 -19.32 -12.72
N GLU A 239 -6.01 -20.05 -13.82
CA GLU A 239 -4.98 -20.89 -14.46
C GLU A 239 -3.71 -20.11 -14.77
N GLU A 240 -3.82 -18.87 -15.27
CA GLU A 240 -2.67 -18.01 -15.58
C GLU A 240 -1.79 -17.78 -14.34
N THR A 241 -2.41 -17.52 -13.19
CA THR A 241 -1.67 -17.39 -11.92
C THR A 241 -1.03 -18.72 -11.54
N LEU A 242 -1.76 -19.84 -11.62
CA LEU A 242 -1.24 -21.16 -11.28
C LEU A 242 -0.03 -21.53 -12.12
N LEU A 243 -0.09 -21.33 -13.43
CA LEU A 243 1.01 -21.64 -14.35
C LEU A 243 2.27 -20.81 -14.05
N LYS A 244 2.10 -19.58 -13.57
CA LYS A 244 3.23 -18.69 -13.27
C LYS A 244 3.87 -18.98 -11.92
N ILE A 245 3.14 -19.51 -10.95
CA ILE A 245 3.72 -19.98 -9.67
C ILE A 245 4.37 -21.36 -9.80
N GLY A 246 4.11 -22.09 -10.91
CA GLY A 246 4.73 -23.37 -11.22
C GLY A 246 4.49 -24.44 -10.16
N ASP A 247 5.49 -25.28 -9.92
CA ASP A 247 5.47 -26.32 -8.88
C ASP A 247 5.60 -25.67 -7.50
N SER A 248 4.54 -25.02 -7.09
CA SER A 248 4.48 -24.22 -5.87
C SER A 248 4.26 -25.07 -4.63
N ILE A 249 4.54 -24.45 -3.48
CA ILE A 249 4.25 -25.01 -2.15
C ILE A 249 2.76 -24.98 -1.79
N PHE A 250 1.90 -24.56 -2.73
CA PHE A 250 0.46 -24.44 -2.50
C PHE A 250 -0.28 -25.69 -3.02
N ASP A 251 -1.12 -26.26 -2.15
CA ASP A 251 -2.05 -27.29 -2.55
C ASP A 251 -3.23 -26.65 -3.27
N THR A 252 -3.48 -27.08 -4.50
CA THR A 252 -4.56 -26.54 -5.32
C THR A 252 -5.46 -27.62 -5.87
N ARG A 253 -6.72 -27.26 -6.16
CA ARG A 253 -7.63 -28.13 -6.93
C ARG A 253 -8.38 -27.34 -7.98
N LEU A 254 -8.56 -27.92 -9.14
CA LEU A 254 -9.43 -27.38 -10.19
C LEU A 254 -10.88 -27.41 -9.71
N ILE A 255 -11.54 -26.25 -9.67
CA ILE A 255 -12.94 -26.14 -9.23
C ILE A 255 -13.88 -26.16 -10.42
N ASP A 256 -13.58 -25.34 -11.45
CA ASP A 256 -14.49 -25.19 -12.57
C ASP A 256 -13.78 -24.56 -13.79
N LYS A 257 -14.49 -24.57 -14.92
CA LYS A 257 -14.14 -23.89 -16.15
C LYS A 257 -15.20 -22.83 -16.44
N VAL A 258 -14.87 -21.56 -16.18
CA VAL A 258 -15.83 -20.47 -16.16
C VAL A 258 -15.73 -19.63 -17.42
N ALA A 259 -16.88 -19.43 -18.10
CA ALA A 259 -16.97 -18.46 -19.19
C ALA A 259 -16.86 -17.03 -18.63
N VAL A 260 -15.91 -16.26 -19.13
CA VAL A 260 -15.70 -14.87 -18.75
C VAL A 260 -16.22 -13.97 -19.87
N LYS A 261 -17.10 -13.01 -19.51
CA LYS A 261 -17.62 -12.03 -20.49
C LYS A 261 -16.45 -11.32 -21.16
N GLY A 262 -16.41 -11.35 -22.48
CA GLY A 262 -15.35 -10.73 -23.30
C GLY A 262 -14.16 -11.64 -23.61
N LYS A 263 -14.13 -12.90 -23.09
CA LYS A 263 -13.15 -13.91 -23.53
C LYS A 263 -13.84 -15.00 -24.32
N GLU A 264 -13.24 -15.37 -25.46
CA GLU A 264 -13.73 -16.47 -26.30
C GLU A 264 -13.54 -17.84 -25.63
N ASN A 265 -12.46 -17.98 -24.87
CA ASN A 265 -12.15 -19.23 -24.17
C ASN A 265 -12.48 -19.10 -22.68
N PRO A 266 -13.16 -20.12 -22.10
CA PRO A 266 -13.38 -20.19 -20.67
C PRO A 266 -12.06 -20.33 -19.91
N VAL A 267 -12.00 -19.78 -18.69
CA VAL A 267 -10.85 -19.80 -17.79
C VAL A 267 -11.01 -20.89 -16.76
N MET A 268 -9.98 -21.69 -16.56
CA MET A 268 -9.95 -22.65 -15.46
C MET A 268 -9.71 -21.90 -14.12
N VAL A 269 -10.48 -22.30 -13.12
CA VAL A 269 -10.48 -21.69 -11.78
C VAL A 269 -10.05 -22.71 -10.76
N TYR A 270 -9.09 -22.33 -9.95
CA TYR A 270 -8.48 -23.22 -8.94
C TYR A 270 -8.72 -22.66 -7.53
N GLU A 271 -9.04 -23.54 -6.61
CA GLU A 271 -9.01 -23.25 -5.17
C GLU A 271 -7.60 -23.47 -4.63
N VAL A 272 -7.18 -22.61 -3.70
CA VAL A 272 -5.96 -22.81 -2.90
C VAL A 272 -6.35 -23.34 -1.54
N LEU A 273 -6.03 -24.61 -1.27
CA LEU A 273 -6.42 -25.31 -0.06
C LEU A 273 -5.68 -24.81 1.20
N ASN A 274 -4.52 -24.19 1.02
CA ASN A 274 -3.75 -23.56 2.11
C ASN A 274 -4.52 -22.43 2.82
N GLY A 275 -5.55 -21.86 2.18
CA GLY A 275 -6.46 -20.88 2.77
C GLY A 275 -7.53 -21.48 3.70
N GLU A 276 -7.68 -22.80 3.73
CA GLU A 276 -8.68 -23.49 4.54
C GLU A 276 -8.20 -23.75 5.98
N TYR A 277 -9.15 -24.05 6.89
CA TYR A 277 -8.79 -24.58 8.21
C TYR A 277 -8.05 -25.89 8.05
N PRO A 278 -7.06 -26.19 8.93
CA PRO A 278 -6.20 -27.38 8.78
C PRO A 278 -6.97 -28.68 8.57
N ASP A 279 -7.96 -28.97 9.41
CA ASP A 279 -8.76 -30.21 9.32
C ASP A 279 -9.53 -30.30 7.99
N LEU A 280 -10.07 -29.17 7.51
CA LEU A 280 -10.78 -29.12 6.24
C LEU A 280 -9.82 -29.24 5.05
N ARG A 281 -8.64 -28.63 5.14
CA ARG A 281 -7.58 -28.74 4.14
C ARG A 281 -7.17 -30.19 3.99
N ASP A 282 -6.85 -30.88 5.09
CA ASP A 282 -6.40 -32.26 5.08
C ASP A 282 -7.49 -33.21 4.52
N ALA A 283 -8.75 -32.97 4.89
CA ALA A 283 -9.88 -33.69 4.32
C ALA A 283 -10.00 -33.46 2.81
N LYS A 284 -9.91 -32.20 2.34
CA LYS A 284 -9.95 -31.87 0.91
C LYS A 284 -8.77 -32.49 0.15
N ILE A 285 -7.55 -32.49 0.71
CA ILE A 285 -6.37 -33.11 0.11
C ILE A 285 -6.58 -34.62 -0.04
N SER A 286 -7.07 -35.32 0.98
CA SER A 286 -7.35 -36.76 0.92
C SER A 286 -8.36 -37.13 -0.15
N LEU A 287 -9.29 -36.21 -0.46
CA LEU A 287 -10.34 -36.43 -1.47
C LEU A 287 -9.97 -35.94 -2.88
N LEU A 288 -8.80 -35.30 -3.08
CA LEU A 288 -8.37 -34.82 -4.40
C LEU A 288 -8.47 -35.84 -5.53
N PRO A 289 -7.99 -37.10 -5.39
CA PRO A 289 -8.08 -38.07 -6.48
C PRO A 289 -9.53 -38.39 -6.87
N LYS A 290 -10.41 -38.48 -5.88
CA LYS A 290 -11.83 -38.74 -6.08
C LYS A 290 -12.54 -37.57 -6.72
N PHE A 291 -12.25 -36.36 -6.23
CA PHE A 291 -12.78 -35.12 -6.79
C PHE A 291 -12.37 -34.95 -8.26
N LYS A 292 -11.08 -35.16 -8.59
CA LYS A 292 -10.58 -35.09 -9.96
C LYS A 292 -11.33 -36.07 -10.88
N LYS A 293 -11.52 -37.32 -10.46
CA LYS A 293 -12.28 -38.31 -11.23
C LYS A 293 -13.76 -37.89 -11.43
N GLY A 294 -14.40 -37.37 -10.37
CA GLY A 294 -15.76 -36.84 -10.46
C GLY A 294 -15.87 -35.67 -11.44
N PHE A 295 -14.87 -34.76 -11.42
CA PHE A 295 -14.83 -33.62 -12.32
C PHE A 295 -14.61 -34.05 -13.79
N GLU A 296 -13.75 -35.05 -14.05
CA GLU A 296 -13.56 -35.65 -15.38
C GLU A 296 -14.87 -36.25 -15.92
N LEU A 297 -15.62 -36.98 -15.09
CA LEU A 297 -16.93 -37.52 -15.46
C LEU A 297 -17.95 -36.40 -15.75
N TYR A 298 -17.96 -35.35 -14.94
CA TYR A 298 -18.80 -34.17 -15.15
C TYR A 298 -18.48 -33.50 -16.50
N GLN A 299 -17.20 -33.27 -16.81
CA GLN A 299 -16.79 -32.71 -18.10
C GLN A 299 -17.19 -33.59 -19.30
N ASN A 300 -17.19 -34.90 -19.12
CA ASN A 300 -17.63 -35.87 -20.11
C ASN A 300 -19.15 -36.08 -20.13
N GLN A 301 -19.94 -35.20 -19.46
CA GLN A 301 -21.39 -35.24 -19.40
C GLN A 301 -21.96 -36.52 -18.73
N GLN A 302 -21.16 -37.24 -17.99
CA GLN A 302 -21.58 -38.41 -17.20
C GLN A 302 -22.07 -37.97 -15.82
N PHE A 303 -23.13 -37.17 -15.80
CA PHE A 303 -23.58 -36.43 -14.61
C PHE A 303 -23.97 -37.32 -13.43
N GLU A 304 -24.65 -38.44 -13.66
CA GLU A 304 -25.04 -39.40 -12.61
C GLU A 304 -23.81 -39.98 -11.90
N ASN A 305 -22.84 -40.50 -12.69
CA ASN A 305 -21.60 -41.06 -12.18
C ASN A 305 -20.76 -40.00 -11.42
N ALA A 306 -20.72 -38.76 -11.93
CA ALA A 306 -20.05 -37.65 -11.26
C ALA A 306 -20.73 -37.33 -9.92
N LEU A 307 -22.06 -37.25 -9.89
CA LEU A 307 -22.86 -36.95 -8.70
C LEU A 307 -22.61 -37.98 -7.58
N ASP A 308 -22.56 -39.24 -7.92
CA ASP A 308 -22.30 -40.35 -6.95
C ASP A 308 -20.92 -40.19 -6.31
N LEU A 309 -19.92 -39.78 -7.09
CA LEU A 309 -18.57 -39.49 -6.55
C LEU A 309 -18.52 -38.26 -5.66
N PHE A 310 -19.33 -37.23 -5.95
CA PHE A 310 -19.35 -36.01 -5.16
C PHE A 310 -20.18 -36.13 -3.87
N LYS A 311 -21.11 -37.05 -3.77
CA LYS A 311 -21.94 -37.31 -2.58
C LYS A 311 -21.23 -38.15 -1.50
N THR A 312 -20.21 -38.88 -1.86
CA THR A 312 -19.45 -39.76 -0.96
C THR A 312 -18.13 -39.19 -0.55
#